data_194b8710408161c06cd217c1b981d4f2
#
_entry.id   194b8710408161c06cd217c1b981d4f2
#
_cell.length_a   1.000
_cell.length_b   1.000
_cell.length_c   1.000
_cell.angle_alpha   90.00
_cell.angle_beta   90.00
_cell.angle_gamma   90.00
#
_symmetry.space_group_name_H-M   'P 1'
#
loop_
_entity.id
_entity.type
_entity.pdbx_description
1 polymer ?
#
loop_
_entity_poly.entity_id
_entity_poly.type
_entity_poly.pdbx_seq_one_letter_code
_entity_poly.pdbx_strand_id
1 'polypeptide(L)'
;MFATLLILAAVAIVVNRDYGIQTYGQQDVSEFRQREFTDETGHPDIYDPNLHAEVVVEGLELPTSMAFLGPNDILVLEKENGMVKRIVDGNILPQPLLDVNVAGFIERCMCGIAVSKDTPGHTYVFLYYTEAQAADREDMTANPTPPLGNRLYRYELVDNKLVNPKLFLDLPADPGPRHNGGDVLIGPDRNLYVTVGDIDGSYRGEQWQTSSLNYQDGADVDGRGGILRITQDGTPVPDGGILGDEPPLSLYYAYGIRNSFGMNFDPVTGNLWDSENGPGNSDEINLVLPGFNSGWQ
;
A
#
# COMPACT_ATOMS: atom_id res chain seq x y z
N MET A 1 -3.12 15.65 31.22
CA MET A 1 -3.49 15.70 29.81
C MET A 1 -2.73 14.54 29.18
N PHE A 2 -3.37 13.37 29.11
CA PHE A 2 -2.74 12.13 28.63
C PHE A 2 -2.93 12.07 27.12
N ALA A 3 -1.83 12.08 26.39
CA ALA A 3 -1.84 11.82 24.95
C ALA A 3 -1.90 10.29 24.78
N THR A 4 -3.06 9.78 24.38
CA THR A 4 -3.22 8.38 23.99
C THR A 4 -2.61 8.23 22.60
N LEU A 5 -1.40 7.69 22.52
CA LEU A 5 -0.78 7.30 21.27
C LEU A 5 -1.38 5.94 20.88
N LEU A 6 -2.36 5.94 19.97
CA LEU A 6 -2.88 4.72 19.36
C LEU A 6 -1.84 4.23 18.33
N ILE A 7 -1.01 3.28 18.73
CA ILE A 7 -0.23 2.49 17.76
C ILE A 7 -1.12 1.31 17.38
N LEU A 8 -1.81 1.43 16.25
CA LEU A 8 -2.50 0.30 15.62
C LEU A 8 -1.46 -0.56 14.89
N ALA A 9 -0.98 -1.59 15.57
CA ALA A 9 -0.38 -2.72 14.87
C ALA A 9 -1.55 -3.49 14.22
N ALA A 10 -1.67 -3.44 12.91
CA ALA A 10 -2.49 -4.40 12.18
C ALA A 10 -1.82 -5.77 12.34
N VAL A 11 -2.30 -6.58 13.26
CA VAL A 11 -1.88 -7.97 13.37
C VAL A 11 -2.58 -8.71 12.25
N ALA A 12 -1.90 -8.85 11.11
CA ALA A 12 -2.27 -9.82 10.10
C ALA A 12 -2.02 -11.20 10.67
N ILE A 13 -3.03 -11.86 11.21
CA ILE A 13 -2.98 -13.29 11.49
C ILE A 13 -3.00 -13.99 10.12
N VAL A 14 -1.82 -14.34 9.63
CA VAL A 14 -1.68 -15.25 8.50
C VAL A 14 -2.14 -16.62 8.98
N VAL A 15 -3.37 -16.99 8.68
CA VAL A 15 -3.84 -18.37 8.80
C VAL A 15 -3.12 -19.16 7.72
N ASN A 16 -2.12 -19.91 8.13
CA ASN A 16 -1.33 -20.80 7.29
C ASN A 16 -2.24 -21.93 6.78
N ARG A 17 -2.78 -21.80 5.57
CA ARG A 17 -3.27 -22.93 4.79
C ARG A 17 -2.18 -23.30 3.80
N ASP A 18 -1.74 -24.55 3.87
CA ASP A 18 -0.69 -25.18 3.09
C ASP A 18 -0.70 -24.81 1.59
N TYR A 19 0.10 -23.84 1.22
CA TYR A 19 0.61 -23.72 -0.12
C TYR A 19 2.07 -24.18 -0.09
N GLY A 20 2.36 -25.27 -0.81
CA GLY A 20 3.70 -25.82 -0.89
C GLY A 20 4.71 -24.82 -1.42
N ILE A 21 5.46 -24.23 -0.52
CA ILE A 21 6.61 -23.35 -0.82
C ILE A 21 7.82 -24.25 -0.96
N GLN A 22 8.41 -24.31 -2.15
CA GLN A 22 9.76 -24.85 -2.31
C GLN A 22 10.75 -23.94 -1.58
N THR A 23 11.41 -24.52 -0.57
CA THR A 23 12.38 -23.83 0.28
C THR A 23 13.68 -23.61 -0.48
N TYR A 24 14.06 -22.36 -0.66
CA TYR A 24 15.45 -21.99 -0.93
C TYR A 24 16.15 -21.69 0.41
N GLY A 25 17.20 -22.46 0.70
CA GLY A 25 18.20 -22.18 1.73
C GLY A 25 17.72 -22.37 3.18
N GLN A 26 18.03 -23.51 3.79
CA GLN A 26 17.90 -23.71 5.22
C GLN A 26 18.91 -22.82 5.98
N GLN A 27 18.48 -21.65 6.45
CA GLN A 27 18.97 -21.13 7.71
C GLN A 27 18.01 -21.62 8.81
N ASP A 28 18.59 -22.05 9.92
CA ASP A 28 17.85 -22.61 11.04
C ASP A 28 16.93 -21.56 11.68
N VAL A 29 15.70 -21.54 11.22
CA VAL A 29 14.62 -20.68 11.75
C VAL A 29 13.90 -21.34 12.93
N SER A 30 14.45 -22.44 13.49
CA SER A 30 13.83 -23.18 14.58
C SER A 30 13.71 -22.36 15.88
N GLU A 31 14.60 -21.40 16.11
CA GLU A 31 14.50 -20.49 17.25
C GLU A 31 13.41 -19.41 17.11
N PHE A 32 13.04 -19.05 15.89
CA PHE A 32 11.95 -18.08 15.67
C PHE A 32 10.55 -18.71 15.71
N ARG A 33 10.43 -20.02 15.58
CA ARG A 33 9.13 -20.73 15.58
C ARG A 33 8.54 -20.98 16.95
N GLN A 34 9.19 -20.59 18.06
CA GLN A 34 8.73 -20.89 19.42
C GLN A 34 8.38 -19.67 20.28
N ARG A 35 8.35 -18.46 19.72
CA ARG A 35 7.72 -17.36 20.43
C ARG A 35 6.27 -17.27 19.97
N GLU A 36 5.36 -17.82 20.76
CA GLU A 36 3.97 -17.38 20.70
C GLU A 36 3.94 -15.91 21.13
N PHE A 37 3.69 -15.01 20.18
CA PHE A 37 3.59 -13.57 20.43
C PHE A 37 2.20 -13.16 20.91
N THR A 38 1.43 -14.12 21.42
CA THR A 38 0.07 -13.91 21.91
C THR A 38 -0.10 -14.55 23.28
N ASP A 39 -0.88 -13.90 24.11
CA ASP A 39 -1.31 -14.48 25.39
C ASP A 39 -2.28 -15.67 25.18
N GLU A 40 -2.74 -16.29 26.28
CA GLU A 40 -3.67 -17.43 26.25
C GLU A 40 -5.03 -17.09 25.58
N THR A 41 -5.34 -15.79 25.39
CA THR A 41 -6.55 -15.30 24.74
C THR A 41 -6.34 -14.98 23.25
N GLY A 42 -5.11 -15.11 22.75
CA GLY A 42 -4.74 -14.78 21.37
C GLY A 42 -4.41 -13.30 21.14
N HIS A 43 -4.34 -12.50 22.20
CA HIS A 43 -3.90 -11.12 22.11
C HIS A 43 -2.38 -11.01 22.04
N PRO A 44 -1.82 -9.97 21.39
CA PRO A 44 -0.39 -9.74 21.36
C PRO A 44 0.17 -9.54 22.77
N ASP A 45 1.32 -10.17 23.08
CA ASP A 45 2.06 -9.91 24.31
C ASP A 45 2.59 -8.47 24.31
N ILE A 46 2.22 -7.69 25.30
CA ILE A 46 2.66 -6.31 25.49
C ILE A 46 3.66 -6.24 26.63
N TYR A 47 4.92 -5.92 26.30
CA TYR A 47 6.00 -5.82 27.29
C TYR A 47 6.10 -4.44 27.94
N ASP A 48 5.65 -3.38 27.29
CA ASP A 48 5.62 -2.03 27.87
C ASP A 48 4.34 -1.86 28.69
N PRO A 49 4.45 -1.63 30.03
CA PRO A 49 3.28 -1.49 30.89
C PRO A 49 2.44 -0.24 30.65
N ASN A 50 2.93 0.69 29.82
CA ASN A 50 2.18 1.89 29.42
C ASN A 50 1.37 1.69 28.13
N LEU A 51 1.53 0.56 27.46
CA LEU A 51 0.79 0.20 26.26
C LEU A 51 -0.33 -0.79 26.58
N HIS A 52 -1.38 -0.75 25.80
CA HIS A 52 -2.51 -1.67 25.86
C HIS A 52 -2.95 -2.02 24.43
N ALA A 53 -3.27 -3.30 24.20
CA ALA A 53 -3.85 -3.77 22.96
C ALA A 53 -5.29 -4.23 23.23
N GLU A 54 -6.19 -3.85 22.35
CA GLU A 54 -7.59 -4.29 22.39
C GLU A 54 -8.08 -4.62 20.97
N VAL A 55 -8.98 -5.58 20.87
CA VAL A 55 -9.66 -5.90 19.60
C VAL A 55 -10.74 -4.86 19.37
N VAL A 56 -10.59 -4.09 18.27
CA VAL A 56 -11.56 -3.08 17.87
C VAL A 56 -12.71 -3.70 17.09
N VAL A 57 -12.42 -4.66 16.21
CA VAL A 57 -13.41 -5.32 15.35
C VAL A 57 -12.86 -6.65 14.85
N GLU A 58 -13.76 -7.59 14.61
CA GLU A 58 -13.47 -8.89 13.96
C GLU A 58 -14.32 -9.07 12.70
N GLY A 59 -13.95 -10.04 11.85
CA GLY A 59 -14.73 -10.43 10.67
C GLY A 59 -14.37 -9.68 9.39
N LEU A 60 -13.21 -9.05 9.32
CA LEU A 60 -12.65 -8.50 8.08
C LEU A 60 -11.92 -9.60 7.28
N GLU A 61 -12.01 -9.53 5.95
CA GLU A 61 -11.31 -10.45 5.04
C GLU A 61 -9.99 -9.82 4.54
N LEU A 62 -8.85 -10.37 4.98
CA LEU A 62 -7.51 -9.94 4.54
C LEU A 62 -7.35 -8.40 4.53
N PRO A 63 -7.51 -7.72 5.66
CA PRO A 63 -7.37 -6.26 5.70
C PRO A 63 -5.93 -5.84 5.36
N THR A 64 -5.77 -4.83 4.50
CA THR A 64 -4.47 -4.32 4.04
C THR A 64 -4.12 -2.95 4.58
N SER A 65 -5.06 -2.03 4.55
CA SER A 65 -4.81 -0.65 4.93
C SER A 65 -6.06 -0.02 5.54
N MET A 66 -5.87 1.07 6.28
CA MET A 66 -6.97 1.79 6.91
C MET A 66 -6.75 3.30 6.92
N ALA A 67 -7.85 4.05 7.02
CA ALA A 67 -7.81 5.49 7.23
C ALA A 67 -8.91 5.93 8.20
N PHE A 68 -8.63 6.94 9.01
CA PHE A 68 -9.56 7.44 10.00
C PHE A 68 -10.39 8.60 9.44
N LEU A 69 -11.72 8.47 9.54
CA LEU A 69 -12.66 9.58 9.36
C LEU A 69 -12.88 10.36 10.67
N GLY A 70 -12.65 9.71 11.80
CA GLY A 70 -12.77 10.24 13.14
C GLY A 70 -12.25 9.27 14.18
N PRO A 71 -12.34 9.59 15.47
CA PRO A 71 -11.79 8.74 16.54
C PRO A 71 -12.30 7.30 16.55
N ASN A 72 -13.59 7.10 16.24
CA ASN A 72 -14.25 5.79 16.20
C ASN A 72 -14.85 5.50 14.83
N ASP A 73 -14.32 6.07 13.78
CA ASP A 73 -14.84 6.00 12.43
C ASP A 73 -13.68 5.71 11.46
N ILE A 74 -13.62 4.46 10.99
CA ILE A 74 -12.47 3.91 10.28
C ILE A 74 -12.93 3.34 8.94
N LEU A 75 -12.18 3.62 7.89
CA LEU A 75 -12.26 2.92 6.62
C LEU A 75 -11.19 1.84 6.58
N VAL A 76 -11.54 0.64 6.16
CA VAL A 76 -10.62 -0.49 6.01
C VAL A 76 -10.77 -1.09 4.63
N LEU A 77 -9.63 -1.40 4.01
CA LEU A 77 -9.54 -2.08 2.73
C LEU A 77 -9.46 -3.58 2.91
N GLU A 78 -10.20 -4.34 2.12
CA GLU A 78 -10.06 -5.79 1.99
C GLU A 78 -9.31 -6.14 0.71
N LYS A 79 -8.24 -6.91 0.84
CA LYS A 79 -7.17 -7.13 -0.16
C LYS A 79 -7.69 -7.58 -1.53
N GLU A 80 -8.51 -8.62 -1.55
CA GLU A 80 -8.78 -9.43 -2.75
C GLU A 80 -10.21 -9.27 -3.27
N ASN A 81 -11.11 -8.77 -2.44
CA ASN A 81 -12.53 -8.62 -2.79
C ASN A 81 -12.91 -7.19 -3.18
N GLY A 82 -11.94 -6.28 -3.24
CA GLY A 82 -12.15 -4.92 -3.70
C GLY A 82 -13.08 -4.05 -2.83
N MET A 83 -13.33 -4.46 -1.59
CA MET A 83 -14.28 -3.78 -0.72
C MET A 83 -13.60 -2.74 0.17
N VAL A 84 -14.25 -1.58 0.28
CA VAL A 84 -13.96 -0.59 1.32
C VAL A 84 -15.03 -0.69 2.39
N LYS A 85 -14.65 -1.20 3.56
CA LYS A 85 -15.54 -1.33 4.73
C LYS A 85 -15.44 -0.08 5.59
N ARG A 86 -16.53 0.27 6.26
CA ARG A 86 -16.54 1.33 7.28
C ARG A 86 -16.91 0.73 8.62
N ILE A 87 -16.14 1.09 9.63
CA ILE A 87 -16.34 0.69 11.02
C ILE A 87 -16.67 1.92 11.82
N VAL A 88 -17.80 1.89 12.49
CA VAL A 88 -18.27 2.99 13.36
C VAL A 88 -18.52 2.43 14.75
N ASP A 89 -17.86 3.00 15.75
CA ASP A 89 -17.98 2.56 17.16
C ASP A 89 -17.81 1.04 17.31
N GLY A 90 -16.81 0.46 16.65
CA GLY A 90 -16.51 -0.97 16.69
C GLY A 90 -17.42 -1.88 15.86
N ASN A 91 -18.33 -1.33 15.07
CA ASN A 91 -19.27 -2.10 14.26
C ASN A 91 -19.03 -1.89 12.77
N ILE A 92 -18.86 -3.00 12.02
CA ILE A 92 -18.80 -2.95 10.56
C ILE A 92 -20.18 -2.60 10.00
N LEU A 93 -20.24 -1.58 9.13
CA LEU A 93 -21.48 -1.26 8.45
C LEU A 93 -21.90 -2.40 7.52
N PRO A 94 -23.21 -2.73 7.42
CA PRO A 94 -23.69 -3.90 6.66
C PRO A 94 -23.35 -3.85 5.16
N GLN A 95 -23.20 -2.66 4.60
CA GLN A 95 -22.87 -2.48 3.18
C GLN A 95 -21.48 -1.85 3.05
N PRO A 96 -20.63 -2.33 2.15
CA PRO A 96 -19.38 -1.68 1.84
C PRO A 96 -19.65 -0.30 1.22
N LEU A 97 -18.71 0.63 1.41
CA LEU A 97 -18.76 1.95 0.79
C LEU A 97 -18.42 1.89 -0.70
N LEU A 98 -17.64 0.89 -1.08
CA LEU A 98 -17.21 0.60 -2.45
C LEU A 98 -17.00 -0.90 -2.60
N ASP A 99 -17.23 -1.39 -3.80
CA ASP A 99 -17.00 -2.75 -4.26
C ASP A 99 -16.55 -2.64 -5.72
N VAL A 100 -15.27 -2.97 -6.00
CA VAL A 100 -14.63 -2.86 -7.32
C VAL A 100 -13.83 -4.11 -7.62
N ASN A 101 -13.66 -4.44 -8.90
CA ASN A 101 -12.89 -5.62 -9.31
C ASN A 101 -11.39 -5.42 -9.05
N VAL A 102 -10.80 -6.32 -8.28
CA VAL A 102 -9.39 -6.27 -7.88
C VAL A 102 -8.66 -7.54 -8.31
N ALA A 103 -7.47 -7.36 -8.88
CA ALA A 103 -6.50 -8.42 -9.04
C ALA A 103 -5.82 -8.66 -7.69
N GLY A 104 -5.79 -9.92 -7.23
CA GLY A 104 -5.38 -10.27 -5.86
C GLY A 104 -4.18 -11.20 -5.78
N PHE A 105 -3.56 -11.57 -6.91
CA PHE A 105 -2.51 -12.58 -6.93
C PHE A 105 -1.21 -12.06 -6.30
N ILE A 106 -0.73 -12.77 -5.29
CA ILE A 106 0.49 -12.52 -4.50
C ILE A 106 0.44 -11.15 -3.81
N GLU A 107 1.06 -10.10 -4.38
CA GLU A 107 1.11 -8.75 -3.79
C GLU A 107 0.15 -7.76 -4.46
N ARG A 108 -0.51 -8.16 -5.53
CA ARG A 108 -1.62 -7.38 -6.08
C ARG A 108 -2.76 -7.29 -5.08
N CYS A 109 -3.36 -6.13 -4.97
CA CYS A 109 -4.35 -5.89 -3.90
C CYS A 109 -5.16 -4.60 -4.12
N MET A 110 -6.18 -4.44 -3.30
CA MET A 110 -6.60 -3.13 -2.84
C MET A 110 -5.66 -2.73 -1.71
N CYS A 111 -4.66 -1.84 -2.00
CA CYS A 111 -3.48 -1.69 -1.18
C CYS A 111 -3.47 -0.44 -0.31
N GLY A 112 -3.79 0.71 -0.88
CA GLY A 112 -3.59 1.99 -0.20
C GLY A 112 -4.81 2.87 -0.11
N ILE A 113 -4.91 3.59 1.00
CA ILE A 113 -5.99 4.53 1.26
C ILE A 113 -5.47 5.78 1.96
N ALA A 114 -5.91 6.94 1.48
CA ALA A 114 -5.78 8.20 2.19
C ALA A 114 -7.11 8.97 2.18
N VAL A 115 -7.34 9.79 3.19
CA VAL A 115 -8.57 10.60 3.33
C VAL A 115 -8.21 12.06 3.45
N SER A 116 -8.87 12.90 2.67
CA SER A 116 -8.77 14.36 2.75
C SER A 116 -10.10 15.00 3.08
N LYS A 117 -10.05 15.99 3.97
CA LYS A 117 -11.12 16.93 4.28
C LYS A 117 -10.70 18.38 4.00
N ASP A 118 -9.71 18.57 3.16
CA ASP A 118 -9.12 19.87 2.86
C ASP A 118 -10.05 20.77 2.06
N THR A 119 -10.98 20.18 1.30
CA THR A 119 -12.02 20.91 0.57
C THR A 119 -13.27 21.05 1.43
N PRO A 120 -13.69 22.27 1.78
CA PRO A 120 -14.86 22.47 2.61
C PRO A 120 -16.13 21.80 2.04
N GLY A 121 -16.81 21.03 2.88
CA GLY A 121 -18.05 20.32 2.51
C GLY A 121 -17.81 18.99 1.77
N HIS A 122 -16.57 18.61 1.47
CA HIS A 122 -16.24 17.38 0.79
C HIS A 122 -15.30 16.52 1.63
N THR A 123 -15.46 15.20 1.55
CA THR A 123 -14.50 14.23 2.03
C THR A 123 -14.06 13.39 0.84
N TYR A 124 -12.80 13.53 0.47
CA TYR A 124 -12.20 12.74 -0.61
C TYR A 124 -11.46 11.54 -0.04
N VAL A 125 -11.60 10.41 -0.74
CA VAL A 125 -10.91 9.17 -0.43
C VAL A 125 -10.08 8.78 -1.66
N PHE A 126 -8.78 8.63 -1.44
CA PHE A 126 -7.83 8.20 -2.46
C PHE A 126 -7.58 6.72 -2.25
N LEU A 127 -7.74 5.93 -3.31
CA LEU A 127 -7.56 4.48 -3.28
C LEU A 127 -6.57 4.07 -4.35
N TYR A 128 -5.57 3.29 -3.94
CA TYR A 128 -4.65 2.63 -4.86
C TYR A 128 -4.91 1.14 -4.85
N TYR A 129 -5.13 0.57 -6.03
CA TYR A 129 -5.36 -0.85 -6.20
C TYR A 129 -4.97 -1.36 -7.58
N THR A 130 -4.66 -2.65 -7.65
CA THR A 130 -4.47 -3.34 -8.93
C THR A 130 -5.85 -3.71 -9.48
N GLU A 131 -6.30 -3.00 -10.52
CA GLU A 131 -7.65 -3.19 -11.07
C GLU A 131 -7.72 -4.41 -11.98
N ALA A 132 -8.69 -5.30 -11.73
CA ALA A 132 -9.00 -6.42 -12.60
C ALA A 132 -9.95 -6.02 -13.73
N GLN A 133 -9.90 -6.77 -14.85
CA GLN A 133 -10.71 -6.44 -16.03
C GLN A 133 -12.20 -6.68 -15.83
N ALA A 134 -12.59 -7.80 -15.19
CA ALA A 134 -13.98 -8.21 -15.13
C ALA A 134 -14.45 -8.76 -13.77
N ALA A 135 -13.60 -9.38 -12.97
CA ALA A 135 -13.98 -10.01 -11.72
C ALA A 135 -12.81 -10.01 -10.74
N ASP A 136 -13.15 -10.06 -9.45
CA ASP A 136 -12.15 -10.19 -8.40
C ASP A 136 -11.33 -11.44 -8.58
N ARG A 137 -10.03 -11.32 -8.31
CA ARG A 137 -9.08 -12.44 -8.38
C ARG A 137 -9.02 -13.16 -9.72
N GLU A 138 -9.42 -12.49 -10.81
CA GLU A 138 -9.34 -13.06 -12.16
C GLU A 138 -7.91 -13.49 -12.53
N ASP A 139 -6.91 -12.82 -12.01
CA ASP A 139 -5.49 -13.14 -12.17
C ASP A 139 -5.03 -14.38 -11.37
N MET A 140 -5.88 -14.92 -10.47
CA MET A 140 -5.62 -16.14 -9.68
C MET A 140 -6.18 -17.43 -10.33
N THR A 141 -6.79 -17.32 -11.49
CA THR A 141 -7.41 -18.47 -12.20
C THR A 141 -6.38 -19.30 -12.96
N ALA A 142 -6.81 -20.48 -13.44
CA ALA A 142 -5.97 -21.34 -14.30
C ALA A 142 -5.60 -20.68 -15.64
N ASN A 143 -6.44 -19.75 -16.11
CA ASN A 143 -6.19 -18.93 -17.29
C ASN A 143 -6.29 -17.46 -16.88
N PRO A 144 -5.22 -16.91 -16.26
CA PRO A 144 -5.27 -15.58 -15.70
C PRO A 144 -5.44 -14.52 -16.77
N THR A 145 -6.36 -13.58 -16.54
CA THR A 145 -6.47 -12.36 -17.32
C THR A 145 -5.52 -11.31 -16.72
N PRO A 146 -4.67 -10.67 -17.53
CA PRO A 146 -3.81 -9.58 -17.04
C PRO A 146 -4.65 -8.47 -16.41
N PRO A 147 -4.19 -7.85 -15.32
CA PRO A 147 -4.88 -6.71 -14.73
C PRO A 147 -4.86 -5.51 -15.69
N LEU A 148 -5.75 -4.56 -15.44
CA LEU A 148 -5.77 -3.30 -16.21
C LEU A 148 -4.57 -2.40 -15.85
N GLY A 149 -4.15 -2.39 -14.60
CA GLY A 149 -3.05 -1.59 -14.10
C GLY A 149 -3.09 -1.41 -12.58
N ASN A 150 -2.02 -0.85 -12.05
CA ASN A 150 -1.98 -0.30 -10.69
C ASN A 150 -2.52 1.12 -10.76
N ARG A 151 -3.67 1.38 -10.16
CA ARG A 151 -4.41 2.61 -10.38
C ARG A 151 -4.66 3.37 -9.09
N LEU A 152 -4.46 4.69 -9.16
CA LEU A 152 -4.86 5.62 -8.09
C LEU A 152 -6.13 6.36 -8.53
N TYR A 153 -7.17 6.19 -7.72
CA TYR A 153 -8.43 6.90 -7.91
C TYR A 153 -8.69 7.86 -6.75
N ARG A 154 -9.35 8.98 -7.05
CA ARG A 154 -10.05 9.80 -6.06
C ARG A 154 -11.54 9.52 -6.12
N TYR A 155 -12.13 9.24 -4.98
CA TYR A 155 -13.58 9.15 -4.77
C TYR A 155 -14.06 10.27 -3.85
N GLU A 156 -15.33 10.53 -3.86
CA GLU A 156 -16.01 11.39 -2.90
C GLU A 156 -16.88 10.54 -1.97
N LEU A 157 -16.78 10.75 -0.66
CA LEU A 157 -17.62 10.06 0.31
C LEU A 157 -18.94 10.83 0.47
N VAL A 158 -20.04 10.23 0.00
CA VAL A 158 -21.39 10.78 0.09
C VAL A 158 -22.35 9.69 0.59
N ASP A 159 -23.08 9.95 1.65
CA ASP A 159 -24.11 9.04 2.19
C ASP A 159 -23.66 7.57 2.35
N ASN A 160 -22.49 7.36 2.96
CA ASN A 160 -21.86 6.04 3.12
C ASN A 160 -21.57 5.31 1.80
N LYS A 161 -21.27 6.05 0.74
CA LYS A 161 -20.81 5.51 -0.54
C LYS A 161 -19.63 6.31 -1.05
N LEU A 162 -18.72 5.62 -1.70
CA LEU A 162 -17.64 6.23 -2.47
C LEU A 162 -18.14 6.38 -3.91
N VAL A 163 -18.30 7.62 -4.33
CA VAL A 163 -18.89 7.98 -5.63
C VAL A 163 -17.94 8.88 -6.43
N ASN A 164 -18.30 9.22 -7.67
CA ASN A 164 -17.58 10.15 -8.53
C ASN A 164 -16.09 9.77 -8.71
N PRO A 165 -15.76 8.52 -9.15
CA PRO A 165 -14.38 8.11 -9.37
C PRO A 165 -13.68 9.01 -10.37
N LYS A 166 -12.45 9.43 -10.04
CA LYS A 166 -11.57 10.14 -10.94
C LYS A 166 -10.21 9.43 -10.93
N LEU A 167 -9.81 8.90 -12.07
CA LEU A 167 -8.50 8.25 -12.24
C LEU A 167 -7.41 9.32 -12.26
N PHE A 168 -6.39 9.13 -11.41
CA PHE A 168 -5.22 10.01 -11.28
C PHE A 168 -3.96 9.41 -11.85
N LEU A 169 -3.71 8.12 -11.53
CA LEU A 169 -2.56 7.39 -12.05
C LEU A 169 -3.05 6.09 -12.69
N ASP A 170 -2.49 5.78 -13.86
CA ASP A 170 -2.67 4.52 -14.58
C ASP A 170 -1.27 3.95 -14.82
N LEU A 171 -0.84 3.05 -13.93
CA LEU A 171 0.53 2.56 -13.86
C LEU A 171 0.57 1.08 -14.25
N PRO A 172 1.72 0.57 -14.74
CA PRO A 172 1.87 -0.84 -15.03
C PRO A 172 1.59 -1.74 -13.83
N ALA A 173 0.99 -2.91 -14.07
CA ALA A 173 0.84 -4.00 -13.10
C ALA A 173 1.43 -5.31 -13.63
N ASP A 174 1.99 -5.29 -14.81
CA ASP A 174 2.75 -6.35 -15.46
C ASP A 174 4.24 -5.93 -15.57
N PRO A 175 5.16 -6.89 -15.63
CA PRO A 175 4.97 -8.31 -15.90
C PRO A 175 4.67 -9.19 -14.68
N GLY A 176 4.87 -8.71 -13.48
CA GLY A 176 4.80 -9.58 -12.31
C GLY A 176 3.73 -9.25 -11.29
N PRO A 177 3.38 -10.22 -10.44
CA PRO A 177 2.44 -10.00 -9.35
C PRO A 177 3.10 -9.47 -8.09
N ARG A 178 4.40 -9.20 -8.09
CA ARG A 178 5.16 -8.70 -6.93
C ARG A 178 5.55 -7.25 -7.10
N HIS A 179 5.88 -6.63 -5.99
CA HIS A 179 6.41 -5.27 -5.90
C HIS A 179 5.44 -4.22 -6.48
N ASN A 180 4.16 -4.37 -6.20
CA ASN A 180 3.15 -3.44 -6.70
C ASN A 180 3.10 -2.14 -5.90
N GLY A 181 3.79 -2.07 -4.74
CA GLY A 181 3.75 -0.92 -3.86
C GLY A 181 2.34 -0.69 -3.30
N GLY A 182 1.94 0.57 -3.24
CA GLY A 182 0.55 0.93 -3.02
C GLY A 182 0.25 1.67 -1.74
N ASP A 183 1.23 2.02 -0.93
CA ASP A 183 0.97 2.92 0.19
C ASP A 183 0.67 4.34 -0.33
N VAL A 184 -0.32 4.98 0.27
CA VAL A 184 -0.79 6.31 -0.12
C VAL A 184 -0.88 7.21 1.09
N LEU A 185 -0.18 8.32 1.07
CA LEU A 185 -0.21 9.33 2.13
C LEU A 185 -0.56 10.71 1.59
N ILE A 186 -1.11 11.55 2.47
CA ILE A 186 -1.15 13.00 2.26
C ILE A 186 -0.05 13.63 3.11
N GLY A 187 0.91 14.27 2.46
CA GLY A 187 2.03 14.93 3.12
C GLY A 187 1.67 16.23 3.82
N PRO A 188 2.60 16.77 4.63
CA PRO A 188 2.44 18.09 5.26
C PRO A 188 2.25 19.23 4.25
N ASP A 189 2.72 19.05 3.03
CA ASP A 189 2.52 19.95 1.88
C ASP A 189 1.16 19.77 1.19
N ARG A 190 0.31 18.87 1.73
CA ARG A 190 -1.04 18.54 1.24
C ARG A 190 -1.06 17.86 -0.13
N ASN A 191 0.08 17.36 -0.60
CA ASN A 191 0.16 16.53 -1.79
C ASN A 191 0.03 15.04 -1.44
N LEU A 192 -0.34 14.24 -2.44
CA LEU A 192 -0.37 12.79 -2.34
C LEU A 192 1.03 12.24 -2.62
N TYR A 193 1.43 11.26 -1.83
CA TYR A 193 2.63 10.44 -2.01
C TYR A 193 2.19 9.00 -2.19
N VAL A 194 2.73 8.32 -3.20
CA VAL A 194 2.33 6.97 -3.59
C VAL A 194 3.57 6.15 -3.85
N THR A 195 3.70 5.00 -3.17
CA THR A 195 4.79 4.06 -3.44
C THR A 195 4.46 3.16 -4.62
N VAL A 196 5.42 2.94 -5.50
CA VAL A 196 5.33 2.00 -6.61
C VAL A 196 6.63 1.23 -6.70
N GLY A 197 6.58 -0.09 -6.61
CA GLY A 197 7.78 -0.92 -6.74
C GLY A 197 8.21 -1.12 -8.19
N ASP A 198 9.23 -1.94 -8.38
CA ASP A 198 9.83 -2.25 -9.70
C ASP A 198 9.00 -3.22 -10.55
N ILE A 199 7.92 -3.77 -9.99
CA ILE A 199 7.02 -4.77 -10.61
C ILE A 199 7.80 -6.00 -11.06
N ASP A 200 8.37 -6.74 -10.11
CA ASP A 200 9.18 -7.93 -10.37
C ASP A 200 8.43 -9.01 -11.16
N GLY A 201 8.93 -9.31 -12.35
CA GLY A 201 8.42 -10.35 -13.24
C GLY A 201 9.05 -11.72 -13.04
N SER A 202 10.02 -11.86 -12.14
CA SER A 202 10.81 -13.11 -11.96
C SER A 202 9.95 -14.32 -11.53
N TYR A 203 8.72 -14.11 -11.10
CA TYR A 203 7.79 -15.17 -10.69
C TYR A 203 7.55 -16.23 -11.77
N ARG A 204 7.58 -15.86 -13.06
CA ARG A 204 7.35 -16.78 -14.19
C ARG A 204 8.64 -17.39 -14.76
N GLY A 205 9.79 -17.16 -14.11
CA GLY A 205 11.08 -17.64 -14.60
C GLY A 205 11.61 -16.90 -15.81
N GLU A 206 11.00 -15.81 -16.20
CA GLU A 206 11.46 -14.92 -17.24
C GLU A 206 12.26 -13.78 -16.59
N GLN A 207 13.41 -13.43 -17.20
CA GLN A 207 14.16 -12.24 -16.78
C GLN A 207 13.47 -11.02 -17.41
N TRP A 208 12.64 -10.36 -16.65
CA TRP A 208 12.08 -9.07 -17.02
C TRP A 208 13.01 -7.96 -16.54
N GLN A 209 13.17 -6.95 -17.35
CA GLN A 209 13.86 -5.74 -16.91
C GLN A 209 12.97 -5.04 -15.89
N THR A 210 13.44 -4.96 -14.66
CA THR A 210 12.84 -4.14 -13.62
C THR A 210 13.14 -2.68 -13.92
N SER A 211 12.25 -1.78 -13.56
CA SER A 211 12.43 -0.36 -13.79
C SER A 211 12.52 0.38 -12.46
N SER A 212 13.75 0.47 -11.97
CA SER A 212 14.08 1.27 -10.78
C SER A 212 14.74 2.61 -11.10
N LEU A 213 15.01 2.87 -12.38
CA LEU A 213 15.66 4.06 -12.95
C LEU A 213 17.18 4.14 -12.75
N ASN A 214 17.80 3.16 -12.12
CA ASN A 214 19.26 3.09 -11.96
C ASN A 214 19.95 2.34 -13.11
N TYR A 215 19.21 1.70 -13.99
CA TYR A 215 19.76 0.90 -15.08
C TYR A 215 19.83 1.73 -16.34
N GLN A 216 21.04 1.89 -16.93
CA GLN A 216 21.25 2.75 -18.11
C GLN A 216 20.53 2.27 -19.37
N ASP A 217 20.35 0.94 -19.50
CA ASP A 217 19.65 0.30 -20.62
C ASP A 217 18.29 -0.28 -20.17
N GLY A 218 17.72 0.24 -19.09
CA GLY A 218 16.45 -0.22 -18.50
C GLY A 218 15.25 0.12 -19.37
N ALA A 219 14.07 -0.33 -18.91
CA ALA A 219 12.81 0.05 -19.52
C ALA A 219 12.58 1.57 -19.44
N ASP A 220 11.78 2.09 -20.35
CA ASP A 220 11.34 3.49 -20.30
C ASP A 220 10.68 3.82 -18.96
N VAL A 221 10.86 5.05 -18.52
CA VAL A 221 10.29 5.55 -17.27
C VAL A 221 8.77 5.58 -17.38
N ASP A 222 8.10 4.84 -16.52
CA ASP A 222 6.65 4.62 -16.57
C ASP A 222 5.93 4.73 -15.21
N GLY A 223 6.59 5.28 -14.20
CA GLY A 223 6.06 5.45 -12.85
C GLY A 223 6.46 4.36 -11.86
N ARG A 224 7.14 3.28 -12.30
CA ARG A 224 7.64 2.22 -11.43
C ARG A 224 8.92 2.61 -10.69
N GLY A 225 9.25 1.86 -9.64
CA GLY A 225 10.51 1.97 -8.90
C GLY A 225 10.69 3.30 -8.18
N GLY A 226 9.63 3.86 -7.60
CA GLY A 226 9.72 5.13 -6.94
C GLY A 226 8.60 5.49 -5.96
N ILE A 227 8.75 6.66 -5.37
CA ILE A 227 7.69 7.37 -4.66
C ILE A 227 7.25 8.51 -5.56
N LEU A 228 6.00 8.47 -5.97
CA LEU A 228 5.39 9.51 -6.81
C LEU A 228 4.69 10.55 -5.94
N ARG A 229 4.76 11.84 -6.36
CA ARG A 229 4.09 12.96 -5.70
C ARG A 229 3.20 13.72 -6.68
N ILE A 230 1.92 13.85 -6.34
CA ILE A 230 0.93 14.56 -7.14
C ILE A 230 0.02 15.41 -6.25
N THR A 231 -0.63 16.40 -6.82
CA THR A 231 -1.65 17.18 -6.10
C THR A 231 -2.89 16.35 -5.82
N GLN A 232 -3.73 16.78 -4.88
CA GLN A 232 -5.04 16.14 -4.62
C GLN A 232 -6.05 16.32 -5.76
N ASP A 233 -5.69 17.02 -6.83
CA ASP A 233 -6.47 17.11 -8.06
C ASP A 233 -5.95 16.20 -9.18
N GLY A 234 -4.85 15.47 -8.92
CA GLY A 234 -4.24 14.52 -9.84
C GLY A 234 -3.32 15.16 -10.88
N THR A 235 -2.81 16.35 -10.60
CA THR A 235 -1.84 17.04 -11.47
C THR A 235 -0.42 16.98 -10.89
N PRO A 236 0.62 17.07 -11.71
CA PRO A 236 1.99 17.23 -11.21
C PRO A 236 2.08 18.41 -10.23
N VAL A 237 2.90 18.24 -9.19
CA VAL A 237 3.17 19.34 -8.25
C VAL A 237 4.06 20.36 -8.96
N PRO A 238 3.70 21.65 -8.98
CA PRO A 238 4.56 22.68 -9.52
C PRO A 238 5.95 22.63 -8.91
N ASP A 239 6.98 22.71 -9.72
CA ASP A 239 8.39 22.59 -9.33
C ASP A 239 8.76 21.27 -8.63
N GLY A 240 7.96 20.21 -8.87
CA GLY A 240 8.04 18.95 -8.14
C GLY A 240 8.83 17.82 -8.80
N GLY A 241 9.07 17.88 -10.10
CA GLY A 241 9.72 16.79 -10.82
C GLY A 241 11.25 16.79 -10.64
N ILE A 242 11.78 15.73 -10.05
CA ILE A 242 13.23 15.57 -9.87
C ILE A 242 13.94 15.01 -11.11
N LEU A 243 13.20 14.35 -11.99
CA LEU A 243 13.73 13.66 -13.16
C LEU A 243 13.37 14.36 -14.47
N GLY A 244 12.43 15.29 -14.46
CA GLY A 244 11.97 16.02 -15.65
C GLY A 244 10.66 16.76 -15.43
N ASP A 245 10.24 17.52 -16.43
CA ASP A 245 9.10 18.44 -16.33
C ASP A 245 7.76 17.82 -16.76
N GLU A 246 7.80 16.70 -17.48
CA GLU A 246 6.61 16.04 -18.03
C GLU A 246 6.36 14.67 -17.35
N PRO A 247 5.10 14.26 -17.15
CA PRO A 247 4.78 12.92 -16.67
C PRO A 247 5.33 11.80 -17.58
N PRO A 248 5.80 10.68 -17.00
CA PRO A 248 5.81 10.38 -15.56
C PRO A 248 7.01 10.97 -14.81
N LEU A 249 8.00 11.56 -15.48
CA LEU A 249 9.23 12.08 -14.87
C LEU A 249 8.95 13.16 -13.81
N SER A 250 7.99 14.05 -14.10
CA SER A 250 7.58 15.12 -13.17
C SER A 250 6.86 14.64 -11.91
N LEU A 251 6.51 13.37 -11.85
CA LEU A 251 5.80 12.80 -10.69
C LEU A 251 6.76 12.25 -9.63
N TYR A 252 8.01 11.95 -9.98
CA TYR A 252 8.94 11.33 -9.04
C TYR A 252 9.38 12.28 -7.94
N TYR A 253 9.22 11.83 -6.70
CA TYR A 253 9.78 12.44 -5.50
C TYR A 253 11.06 11.70 -5.07
N ALA A 254 11.06 10.36 -5.21
CA ALA A 254 12.20 9.48 -5.00
C ALA A 254 12.18 8.36 -6.04
N TYR A 255 13.32 7.71 -6.27
CA TYR A 255 13.47 6.64 -7.26
C TYR A 255 14.48 5.58 -6.81
N GLY A 256 14.70 4.56 -7.63
CA GLY A 256 15.57 3.46 -7.27
C GLY A 256 15.00 2.57 -6.19
N ILE A 257 13.67 2.54 -6.06
CA ILE A 257 12.92 1.77 -5.07
C ILE A 257 12.62 0.38 -5.63
N ARG A 258 12.96 -0.67 -4.87
CA ARG A 258 12.58 -2.04 -5.21
C ARG A 258 11.12 -2.30 -4.88
N ASN A 259 10.75 -2.20 -3.62
CA ASN A 259 9.38 -2.39 -3.14
C ASN A 259 9.18 -1.80 -1.75
N SER A 260 8.60 -0.64 -1.69
CA SER A 260 8.21 -0.02 -0.43
C SER A 260 6.92 -0.64 0.08
N PHE A 261 6.92 -1.10 1.32
CA PHE A 261 5.74 -1.67 2.00
C PHE A 261 4.98 -0.68 2.84
N GLY A 262 5.61 0.39 3.22
CA GLY A 262 4.97 1.43 3.99
C GLY A 262 5.82 2.67 4.11
N MET A 263 5.19 3.82 4.13
CA MET A 263 5.85 5.09 4.38
C MET A 263 5.03 5.93 5.38
N ASN A 264 5.69 6.83 6.06
CA ASN A 264 4.99 7.78 6.91
C ASN A 264 5.81 9.05 7.14
N PHE A 265 5.11 10.14 7.35
CA PHE A 265 5.71 11.38 7.78
C PHE A 265 5.87 11.39 9.31
N ASP A 266 7.08 11.66 9.78
CA ASP A 266 7.31 11.93 11.19
C ASP A 266 6.54 13.20 11.60
N PRO A 267 5.59 13.11 12.54
CA PRO A 267 4.75 14.25 12.91
C PRO A 267 5.50 15.37 13.63
N VAL A 268 6.73 15.12 14.09
CA VAL A 268 7.56 16.11 14.79
C VAL A 268 8.48 16.84 13.83
N THR A 269 9.14 16.11 12.94
CA THR A 269 10.15 16.66 12.02
C THR A 269 9.61 16.96 10.63
N GLY A 270 8.49 16.33 10.25
CA GLY A 270 7.96 16.39 8.89
C GLY A 270 8.75 15.54 7.87
N ASN A 271 9.72 14.76 8.33
CA ASN A 271 10.52 13.90 7.47
C ASN A 271 9.69 12.69 6.99
N LEU A 272 9.87 12.32 5.73
CA LEU A 272 9.30 11.10 5.18
C LEU A 272 10.24 9.93 5.46
N TRP A 273 9.68 8.86 6.04
CA TRP A 273 10.34 7.58 6.23
C TRP A 273 9.66 6.52 5.39
N ASP A 274 10.46 5.62 4.85
CA ASP A 274 10.06 4.50 4.01
C ASP A 274 10.62 3.19 4.55
N SER A 275 9.84 2.12 4.48
CA SER A 275 10.28 0.75 4.75
C SER A 275 10.31 -0.03 3.45
N GLU A 276 11.50 -0.38 3.00
CA GLU A 276 11.75 -1.02 1.72
C GLU A 276 12.22 -2.48 1.90
N ASN A 277 11.62 -3.40 1.14
CA ASN A 277 12.02 -4.81 1.14
C ASN A 277 13.22 -5.07 0.25
N GLY A 278 14.23 -5.70 0.82
CA GLY A 278 15.37 -6.27 0.12
C GLY A 278 15.09 -7.65 -0.52
N PRO A 279 16.01 -8.15 -1.36
CA PRO A 279 15.89 -9.47 -2.01
C PRO A 279 16.34 -10.60 -1.08
N GLY A 280 15.49 -10.98 -0.10
CA GLY A 280 15.76 -12.08 0.84
C GLY A 280 16.53 -11.71 2.10
N ASN A 281 17.20 -10.58 2.12
CA ASN A 281 17.82 -9.87 3.24
C ASN A 281 18.03 -8.41 2.84
N SER A 282 18.51 -7.59 3.76
CA SER A 282 18.75 -6.16 3.49
C SER A 282 17.46 -5.34 3.32
N ASP A 283 16.44 -5.63 4.14
CA ASP A 283 15.34 -4.71 4.32
C ASP A 283 15.87 -3.41 4.93
N GLU A 284 15.30 -2.29 4.52
CA GLU A 284 15.80 -0.96 4.86
C GLU A 284 14.71 -0.08 5.46
N ILE A 285 15.13 0.87 6.30
CA ILE A 285 14.31 2.00 6.72
C ILE A 285 15.04 3.26 6.25
N ASN A 286 14.44 3.94 5.30
CA ASN A 286 15.04 5.06 4.60
C ASN A 286 14.45 6.40 5.05
N LEU A 287 15.33 7.39 5.27
CA LEU A 287 14.95 8.79 5.33
C LEU A 287 14.87 9.34 3.92
N VAL A 288 13.67 9.60 3.44
CA VAL A 288 13.42 9.98 2.05
C VAL A 288 13.34 11.49 1.91
N LEU A 289 14.31 12.06 1.22
CA LEU A 289 14.32 13.46 0.81
C LEU A 289 13.96 13.61 -0.68
N PRO A 290 13.58 14.80 -1.16
CA PRO A 290 13.38 15.02 -2.58
C PRO A 290 14.64 14.63 -3.38
N GLY A 291 14.50 13.76 -4.37
CA GLY A 291 15.61 13.25 -5.15
C GLY A 291 16.33 12.04 -4.55
N PHE A 292 15.81 11.47 -3.46
CA PHE A 292 16.35 10.24 -2.88
C PHE A 292 16.40 9.13 -3.92
N ASN A 293 17.53 8.42 -3.97
CA ASN A 293 17.74 7.23 -4.77
C ASN A 293 18.12 6.08 -3.84
N SER A 294 17.25 5.09 -3.72
CA SER A 294 17.50 3.90 -2.89
C SER A 294 18.58 2.97 -3.49
N GLY A 295 18.87 3.11 -4.77
CA GLY A 295 19.99 2.40 -5.41
C GLY A 295 19.66 1.03 -5.98
N TRP A 296 18.40 0.61 -5.96
CA TRP A 296 17.96 -0.64 -6.60
C TRP A 296 18.15 -0.57 -8.12
N GLN A 297 18.65 -1.67 -8.72
CA GLN A 297 18.98 -1.79 -10.16
C GLN A 297 18.05 -2.73 -10.88
#